data_513a0b09eb427eb9d0489fe729310575
#
_entry.id   513a0b09eb427eb9d0489fe729310575
#
_cell.length_a   1.000
_cell.length_b   1.000
_cell.length_c   1.000
_cell.angle_alpha   90.00
_cell.angle_beta   90.00
_cell.angle_gamma   90.00
#
_symmetry.space_group_name_H-M   'P 1'
#
loop_
_entity.id
_entity.type
_entity.pdbx_description
1 polymer ?
#
loop_
_entity_poly.entity_id
_entity_poly.type
_entity_poly.pdbx_seq_one_letter_code
_entity_poly.pdbx_strand_id
1 'polypeptide(L)'
;MAARTLRALRTHDKSATIRVIGTNALYAYESLAGVMFNPASTATGDVDILVDDRNRLRLLTETDERIGLTRLVQRAVDRSFQSRGTMDFRLTNDKGYMIEFVRPEPSPLYRPMPGADPLETGDIRPAPIAGLQWLVNAPVVDVIVLDERGFPAPMRCADPRYWTVHKLWLSTRETREPQKKIRDRQQADVMMKLLGDKLPQLPFDERFRRMLPRELARMLEPLPTATRTHPSW
;
A
#
# COMPACT_ATOMS: atom_id res chain seq x y z
N MET A 1 -14.34 6.01 -3.26
CA MET A 1 -14.00 6.02 -1.82
C MET A 1 -12.51 6.20 -1.61
N ALA A 2 -11.62 5.34 -2.12
CA ALA A 2 -10.16 5.42 -1.92
C ALA A 2 -9.60 6.84 -2.14
N ALA A 3 -9.85 7.47 -3.27
CA ALA A 3 -9.34 8.81 -3.57
C ALA A 3 -9.75 9.89 -2.55
N ARG A 4 -10.97 9.82 -1.99
CA ARG A 4 -11.40 10.74 -0.92
C ARG A 4 -10.58 10.50 0.36
N THR A 5 -10.36 9.23 0.71
CA THR A 5 -9.51 8.85 1.84
C THR A 5 -8.08 9.38 1.68
N LEU A 6 -7.50 9.21 0.48
CA LEU A 6 -6.14 9.68 0.19
C LEU A 6 -6.01 11.20 0.28
N ARG A 7 -6.98 11.95 -0.27
CA ARG A 7 -7.01 13.41 -0.13
C ARG A 7 -7.08 13.84 1.34
N ALA A 8 -7.96 13.22 2.12
CA ALA A 8 -8.10 13.52 3.54
C ALA A 8 -6.79 13.24 4.31
N LEU A 9 -6.20 12.06 4.10
CA LEU A 9 -4.94 11.70 4.73
C LEU A 9 -3.81 12.65 4.31
N ARG A 10 -3.70 12.98 3.02
CA ARG A 10 -2.65 13.88 2.53
C ARG A 10 -2.76 15.29 3.13
N THR A 11 -3.97 15.80 3.30
CA THR A 11 -4.19 17.12 3.89
C THR A 11 -3.79 17.18 5.35
N HIS A 12 -4.07 16.10 6.10
CA HIS A 12 -3.95 16.09 7.56
C HIS A 12 -2.67 15.40 8.07
N ASP A 13 -2.06 14.49 7.28
CA ASP A 13 -0.82 13.80 7.68
C ASP A 13 0.39 14.74 7.58
N LYS A 14 0.86 15.20 8.72
CA LYS A 14 2.07 16.03 8.84
C LYS A 14 3.35 15.21 9.08
N SER A 15 3.22 13.89 9.21
CA SER A 15 4.36 12.99 9.46
C SER A 15 4.90 12.33 8.19
N ALA A 16 4.12 12.36 7.10
CA ALA A 16 4.43 11.69 5.84
C ALA A 16 4.72 10.17 5.99
N THR A 17 4.09 9.54 7.00
CA THR A 17 4.32 8.13 7.37
C THR A 17 3.37 7.17 6.67
N ILE A 18 2.40 7.68 5.90
CA ILE A 18 1.34 6.90 5.27
C ILE A 18 1.70 6.52 3.84
N ARG A 19 1.47 5.24 3.49
CA ARG A 19 1.60 4.70 2.12
C ARG A 19 0.37 3.87 1.77
N VAL A 20 -0.01 3.90 0.50
CA VAL A 20 -1.00 2.96 -0.03
C VAL A 20 -0.30 1.67 -0.41
N ILE A 21 -0.88 0.56 0.00
CA ILE A 21 -0.42 -0.78 -0.36
C ILE A 21 -1.59 -1.60 -0.95
N GLY A 22 -1.46 -2.91 -1.00
CA GLY A 22 -2.53 -3.77 -1.52
C GLY A 22 -2.85 -3.51 -2.98
N THR A 23 -4.08 -3.78 -3.38
CA THR A 23 -4.51 -3.67 -4.77
C THR A 23 -4.55 -2.22 -5.26
N ASN A 24 -4.91 -1.27 -4.40
CA ASN A 24 -5.01 0.14 -4.78
C ASN A 24 -3.67 0.75 -5.21
N ALA A 25 -2.53 0.20 -4.80
CA ALA A 25 -1.23 0.65 -5.26
C ALA A 25 -1.04 0.50 -6.79
N LEU A 26 -1.79 -0.39 -7.43
CA LEU A 26 -1.76 -0.56 -8.89
C LEU A 26 -2.13 0.73 -9.62
N TYR A 27 -3.05 1.54 -9.11
CA TYR A 27 -3.39 2.83 -9.71
C TYR A 27 -2.20 3.83 -9.73
N ALA A 28 -1.33 3.75 -8.72
CA ALA A 28 -0.09 4.53 -8.75
C ALA A 28 0.85 4.05 -9.86
N TYR A 29 0.92 2.75 -10.08
CA TYR A 29 1.80 2.17 -11.10
C TYR A 29 1.25 2.36 -12.52
N GLU A 30 -0.08 2.40 -12.69
CA GLU A 30 -0.73 2.85 -13.93
C GLU A 30 -0.29 4.28 -14.28
N SER A 31 -0.41 5.18 -13.31
CA SER A 31 -0.01 6.60 -13.48
C SER A 31 1.47 6.74 -13.80
N LEU A 32 2.33 5.97 -13.12
CA LEU A 32 3.78 5.99 -13.34
C LEU A 32 4.17 5.50 -14.74
N ALA A 33 3.47 4.48 -15.25
CA ALA A 33 3.77 3.83 -16.52
C ALA A 33 2.99 4.39 -17.72
N GLY A 34 2.01 5.27 -17.47
CA GLY A 34 1.13 5.82 -18.50
C GLY A 34 0.24 4.78 -19.18
N VAL A 35 -0.23 3.79 -18.41
CA VAL A 35 -1.10 2.71 -18.90
C VAL A 35 -2.32 2.54 -18.00
N MET A 36 -3.27 1.72 -18.45
CA MET A 36 -4.40 1.25 -17.63
C MET A 36 -4.37 -0.27 -17.55
N PHE A 37 -4.54 -0.81 -16.35
CA PHE A 37 -4.73 -2.25 -16.16
C PHE A 37 -6.15 -2.70 -16.52
N ASN A 38 -6.29 -3.99 -16.73
CA ASN A 38 -7.63 -4.57 -16.80
C ASN A 38 -8.36 -4.32 -15.47
N PRO A 39 -9.60 -3.79 -15.47
CA PRO A 39 -10.36 -3.54 -14.25
C PRO A 39 -10.47 -4.74 -13.30
N ALA A 40 -10.46 -5.98 -13.82
CA ALA A 40 -10.46 -7.18 -13.00
C ALA A 40 -9.22 -7.29 -12.08
N SER A 41 -8.08 -6.71 -12.47
CA SER A 41 -6.85 -6.72 -11.66
C SER A 41 -6.89 -5.69 -10.53
N THR A 42 -7.63 -4.60 -10.70
CA THR A 42 -7.70 -3.46 -9.77
C THR A 42 -8.99 -3.43 -8.93
N ALA A 43 -10.00 -4.25 -9.28
CA ALA A 43 -11.26 -4.29 -8.54
C ALA A 43 -11.05 -4.72 -7.09
N THR A 44 -11.47 -3.87 -6.14
CA THR A 44 -11.38 -4.16 -4.70
C THR A 44 -12.44 -3.35 -3.95
N GLY A 45 -12.93 -3.90 -2.83
CA GLY A 45 -13.88 -3.24 -1.92
C GLY A 45 -13.22 -2.57 -0.72
N ASP A 46 -11.90 -2.43 -0.73
CA ASP A 46 -11.11 -1.92 0.39
C ASP A 46 -9.98 -1.00 -0.09
N VAL A 47 -9.37 -0.30 0.85
CA VAL A 47 -8.07 0.36 0.67
C VAL A 47 -7.19 0.04 1.86
N ASP A 48 -5.98 -0.46 1.56
CA ASP A 48 -4.97 -0.79 2.56
C ASP A 48 -4.02 0.39 2.76
N ILE A 49 -3.96 0.89 3.98
CA ILE A 49 -3.11 2.02 4.39
C ILE A 49 -2.01 1.51 5.31
N LEU A 50 -0.78 1.56 4.83
CA LEU A 50 0.41 1.24 5.61
C LEU A 50 0.87 2.47 6.38
N VAL A 51 0.97 2.34 7.69
CA VAL A 51 1.53 3.35 8.59
C VAL A 51 2.95 2.95 8.96
N ASP A 52 3.92 3.85 8.72
CA ASP A 52 5.27 3.70 9.24
C ASP A 52 5.30 4.09 10.72
N ASP A 53 5.16 3.09 11.59
CA ASP A 53 5.04 3.25 13.04
C ASP A 53 6.37 3.48 13.76
N ARG A 54 7.49 3.57 13.04
CA ARG A 54 8.79 3.97 13.60
C ARG A 54 8.75 5.42 14.08
N ASN A 55 7.90 6.24 13.45
CA ASN A 55 7.61 7.60 13.84
C ASN A 55 6.14 7.70 14.26
N ARG A 56 5.85 8.58 15.23
CA ARG A 56 4.47 8.81 15.64
C ARG A 56 3.68 9.50 14.53
N LEU A 57 2.58 8.88 14.08
CA LEU A 57 1.65 9.50 13.15
C LEU A 57 1.08 10.80 13.75
N ARG A 58 1.07 11.87 12.95
CA ARG A 58 0.56 13.19 13.35
C ARG A 58 -0.50 13.64 12.34
N LEU A 59 -1.75 13.51 12.75
CA LEU A 59 -2.87 14.04 11.99
C LEU A 59 -3.34 15.34 12.68
N LEU A 60 -3.35 16.43 11.94
CA LEU A 60 -3.75 17.74 12.43
C LEU A 60 -4.90 18.30 11.58
N THR A 61 -5.83 18.99 12.23
CA THR A 61 -6.85 19.78 11.57
C THR A 61 -6.24 21.06 10.96
N GLU A 62 -7.03 21.84 10.24
CA GLU A 62 -6.61 23.15 9.72
C GLU A 62 -6.23 24.12 10.85
N THR A 63 -6.76 23.91 12.06
CA THR A 63 -6.44 24.69 13.28
C THR A 63 -5.34 24.05 14.13
N ASP A 64 -4.53 23.15 13.55
CA ASP A 64 -3.43 22.42 14.22
C ASP A 64 -3.85 21.58 15.43
N GLU A 65 -5.13 21.24 15.57
CA GLU A 65 -5.61 20.31 16.58
C GLU A 65 -5.37 18.87 16.14
N ARG A 66 -5.03 18.00 17.09
CA ARG A 66 -4.90 16.56 16.81
C ARG A 66 -6.24 15.95 16.49
N ILE A 67 -6.27 15.04 15.52
CA ILE A 67 -7.46 14.30 15.11
C ILE A 67 -7.13 12.81 14.99
N GLY A 68 -8.03 11.94 15.47
CA GLY A 68 -7.93 10.51 15.32
C GLY A 68 -8.27 10.04 13.90
N LEU A 69 -7.80 8.85 13.54
CA LEU A 69 -8.06 8.24 12.22
C LEU A 69 -9.54 8.06 11.94
N THR A 70 -10.27 7.53 12.91
CA THR A 70 -11.73 7.30 12.79
C THR A 70 -12.46 8.61 12.54
N ARG A 71 -12.20 9.61 13.36
CA ARG A 71 -12.85 10.93 13.25
C ARG A 71 -12.49 11.63 11.96
N LEU A 72 -11.23 11.54 11.52
CA LEU A 72 -10.80 12.09 10.23
C LEU A 72 -11.58 11.46 9.07
N VAL A 73 -11.67 10.13 9.03
CA VAL A 73 -12.40 9.42 7.97
C VAL A 73 -13.89 9.77 8.00
N GLN A 74 -14.52 9.78 9.16
CA GLN A 74 -15.92 10.14 9.30
C GLN A 74 -16.22 11.58 8.83
N ARG A 75 -15.33 12.50 9.14
CA ARG A 75 -15.52 13.92 8.79
C ARG A 75 -15.24 14.20 7.31
N ALA A 76 -14.19 13.63 6.75
CA ALA A 76 -13.70 14.00 5.43
C ALA A 76 -14.10 13.05 4.30
N VAL A 77 -14.47 11.80 4.63
CA VAL A 77 -14.80 10.78 3.62
C VAL A 77 -16.28 10.42 3.66
N ASP A 78 -16.73 9.79 4.75
CA ASP A 78 -18.11 9.36 4.91
C ASP A 78 -18.42 9.13 6.41
N ARG A 79 -19.47 9.76 6.92
CA ARG A 79 -19.86 9.69 8.34
C ARG A 79 -20.26 8.29 8.79
N SER A 80 -20.64 7.41 7.89
CA SER A 80 -21.06 6.04 8.18
C SER A 80 -19.91 5.08 8.51
N PHE A 81 -18.65 5.50 8.32
CA PHE A 81 -17.52 4.66 8.69
C PHE A 81 -17.46 4.42 10.21
N GLN A 82 -17.40 3.15 10.60
CA GLN A 82 -17.32 2.71 11.99
C GLN A 82 -16.31 1.57 12.14
N SER A 83 -15.64 1.53 13.29
CA SER A 83 -14.91 0.36 13.75
C SER A 83 -15.89 -0.63 14.37
N ARG A 84 -15.66 -1.93 14.20
CA ARG A 84 -16.50 -2.98 14.80
C ARG A 84 -16.04 -3.40 16.20
N GLY A 85 -15.00 -2.78 16.74
CA GLY A 85 -14.51 -3.11 18.07
C GLY A 85 -13.33 -2.23 18.49
N THR A 86 -12.96 -2.29 19.77
CA THR A 86 -11.88 -1.47 20.36
C THR A 86 -10.46 -1.89 19.91
N MET A 87 -10.34 -3.07 19.32
CA MET A 87 -9.07 -3.61 18.79
C MET A 87 -9.08 -3.74 17.27
N ASP A 88 -10.08 -3.16 16.60
CA ASP A 88 -10.21 -3.25 15.15
C ASP A 88 -9.27 -2.24 14.48
N PHE A 89 -8.61 -2.70 13.42
CA PHE A 89 -7.72 -1.91 12.56
C PHE A 89 -8.45 -1.41 11.30
N ARG A 90 -9.74 -1.66 11.20
CA ARG A 90 -10.58 -1.48 10.02
C ARG A 90 -11.75 -0.55 10.31
N LEU A 91 -12.01 0.33 9.38
CA LEU A 91 -13.24 1.11 9.31
C LEU A 91 -14.10 0.60 8.17
N THR A 92 -15.38 0.36 8.42
CA THR A 92 -16.34 -0.11 7.41
C THR A 92 -17.51 0.87 7.33
N ASN A 93 -17.91 1.26 6.13
CA ASN A 93 -19.08 2.11 5.94
C ASN A 93 -20.37 1.29 5.68
N ASP A 94 -21.51 1.96 5.59
CA ASP A 94 -22.82 1.33 5.36
C ASP A 94 -22.93 0.58 4.02
N LYS A 95 -22.04 0.89 3.06
CA LYS A 95 -21.97 0.23 1.75
C LYS A 95 -21.01 -0.96 1.72
N GLY A 96 -20.42 -1.31 2.87
CA GLY A 96 -19.46 -2.40 2.98
C GLY A 96 -18.05 -2.06 2.48
N TYR A 97 -17.76 -0.79 2.11
CA TYR A 97 -16.40 -0.40 1.76
C TYR A 97 -15.52 -0.32 3.00
N MET A 98 -14.28 -0.80 2.88
CA MET A 98 -13.36 -0.90 4.02
C MET A 98 -12.12 -0.02 3.84
N ILE A 99 -11.66 0.55 4.94
CA ILE A 99 -10.35 1.19 5.05
C ILE A 99 -9.58 0.43 6.13
N GLU A 100 -8.51 -0.23 5.74
CA GLU A 100 -7.66 -1.00 6.65
C GLU A 100 -6.38 -0.23 6.94
N PHE A 101 -6.07 -0.07 8.23
CA PHE A 101 -4.81 0.52 8.66
C PHE A 101 -3.90 -0.58 9.20
N VAL A 102 -2.75 -0.71 8.58
CA VAL A 102 -1.78 -1.76 8.92
C VAL A 102 -0.40 -1.14 9.16
N ARG A 103 0.45 -1.86 9.87
CA ARG A 103 1.82 -1.47 10.17
C ARG A 103 2.76 -2.68 10.09
N PRO A 104 4.07 -2.49 10.02
CA PRO A 104 4.99 -3.59 10.15
C PRO A 104 4.83 -4.32 11.50
N GLU A 105 4.99 -5.63 11.47
CA GLU A 105 5.18 -6.38 12.70
C GLU A 105 6.52 -5.98 13.35
N PRO A 106 6.55 -5.65 14.64
CA PRO A 106 7.79 -5.26 15.30
C PRO A 106 8.80 -6.41 15.34
N SER A 107 10.06 -6.11 15.14
CA SER A 107 11.12 -7.08 15.24
C SER A 107 12.25 -6.55 16.15
N PRO A 108 12.51 -7.19 17.29
CA PRO A 108 11.75 -8.31 17.88
C PRO A 108 10.32 -7.89 18.31
N LEU A 109 9.42 -8.86 18.49
CA LEU A 109 7.99 -8.63 18.76
C LEU A 109 7.69 -7.72 19.96
N TYR A 110 8.57 -7.72 20.96
CA TYR A 110 8.44 -6.89 22.16
C TYR A 110 8.99 -5.46 22.02
N ARG A 111 9.50 -5.09 20.82
CA ARG A 111 10.06 -3.75 20.60
C ARG A 111 8.94 -2.70 20.66
N PRO A 112 9.07 -1.66 21.50
CA PRO A 112 8.13 -0.55 21.53
C PRO A 112 8.11 0.17 20.17
N MET A 113 6.92 0.45 19.66
CA MET A 113 6.73 1.18 18.41
C MET A 113 5.92 2.45 18.70
N PRO A 114 6.52 3.65 18.63
CA PRO A 114 5.87 4.90 19.01
C PRO A 114 4.59 5.22 18.23
N GLY A 115 4.48 4.72 17.01
CA GLY A 115 3.32 4.91 16.13
C GLY A 115 2.23 3.85 16.28
N ALA A 116 2.40 2.86 17.20
CA ALA A 116 1.43 1.78 17.38
C ALA A 116 0.23 2.18 18.26
N ASP A 117 0.36 3.25 19.05
CA ASP A 117 -0.71 3.72 19.92
C ASP A 117 -1.77 4.49 19.14
N PRO A 118 -3.06 4.38 19.55
CA PRO A 118 -4.12 5.15 18.95
C PRO A 118 -3.89 6.66 19.15
N LEU A 119 -4.32 7.46 18.18
CA LEU A 119 -4.17 8.92 18.23
C LEU A 119 -5.10 9.55 19.26
N GLU A 120 -6.28 8.94 19.45
CA GLU A 120 -7.29 9.32 20.43
C GLU A 120 -7.80 8.08 21.19
N THR A 121 -8.36 8.28 22.38
CA THR A 121 -9.00 7.19 23.14
C THR A 121 -10.15 6.60 22.33
N GLY A 122 -10.12 5.28 22.14
CA GLY A 122 -11.14 4.56 21.35
C GLY A 122 -10.94 4.60 19.83
N ASP A 123 -9.85 5.23 19.35
CA ASP A 123 -9.50 5.19 17.92
C ASP A 123 -8.98 3.80 17.52
N ILE A 124 -9.02 3.53 16.21
CA ILE A 124 -8.46 2.30 15.64
C ILE A 124 -6.94 2.23 15.84
N ARG A 125 -6.43 1.00 15.87
CA ARG A 125 -5.00 0.71 15.94
C ARG A 125 -4.56 -0.03 14.70
N PRO A 126 -3.53 0.45 13.96
CA PRO A 126 -3.00 -0.27 12.81
C PRO A 126 -2.55 -1.68 13.19
N ALA A 127 -3.06 -2.71 12.47
CA ALA A 127 -2.71 -4.11 12.73
C ALA A 127 -1.25 -4.40 12.35
N PRO A 128 -0.49 -5.10 13.21
CA PRO A 128 0.85 -5.55 12.85
C PRO A 128 0.79 -6.70 11.84
N ILE A 129 1.47 -6.53 10.71
CA ILE A 129 1.49 -7.53 9.63
C ILE A 129 2.94 -7.85 9.26
N ALA A 130 3.25 -9.15 9.21
CA ALA A 130 4.56 -9.66 8.80
C ALA A 130 4.86 -9.27 7.34
N GLY A 131 6.12 -8.92 7.05
CA GLY A 131 6.58 -8.56 5.72
C GLY A 131 6.38 -7.10 5.33
N LEU A 132 5.54 -6.33 6.03
CA LEU A 132 5.32 -4.92 5.70
C LEU A 132 6.54 -4.02 5.97
N GLN A 133 7.49 -4.44 6.80
CA GLN A 133 8.77 -3.75 6.99
C GLN A 133 9.52 -3.57 5.66
N TRP A 134 9.34 -4.46 4.70
CA TRP A 134 9.98 -4.36 3.39
C TRP A 134 9.39 -3.24 2.55
N LEU A 135 8.05 -3.04 2.63
CA LEU A 135 7.37 -1.94 1.94
C LEU A 135 7.61 -0.59 2.62
N VAL A 136 7.75 -0.56 3.95
CA VAL A 136 8.14 0.67 4.67
C VAL A 136 9.57 1.09 4.33
N ASN A 137 10.49 0.14 4.16
CA ASN A 137 11.89 0.42 3.84
C ASN A 137 12.15 0.65 2.34
N ALA A 138 11.19 0.30 1.48
CA ALA A 138 11.32 0.53 0.05
C ALA A 138 11.40 2.03 -0.29
N PRO A 139 12.09 2.43 -1.37
CA PRO A 139 11.96 3.77 -1.92
C PRO A 139 10.50 4.14 -2.14
N VAL A 140 10.21 5.42 -1.97
CA VAL A 140 8.84 5.95 -2.11
C VAL A 140 8.61 6.40 -3.54
N VAL A 141 7.40 6.13 -4.04
CA VAL A 141 6.86 6.69 -5.28
C VAL A 141 5.66 7.56 -4.91
N ASP A 142 5.74 8.85 -5.24
CA ASP A 142 4.66 9.81 -5.09
C ASP A 142 4.09 10.13 -6.48
N VAL A 143 2.80 9.91 -6.68
CA VAL A 143 2.11 10.17 -7.94
C VAL A 143 0.77 10.84 -7.70
N ILE A 144 0.19 11.41 -8.76
CA ILE A 144 -1.20 11.87 -8.78
C ILE A 144 -2.01 10.86 -9.59
N VAL A 145 -3.06 10.32 -8.97
CA VAL A 145 -4.08 9.50 -9.65
C VAL A 145 -5.36 10.31 -9.80
N LEU A 146 -6.21 9.93 -10.75
CA LEU A 146 -7.51 10.56 -10.96
C LEU A 146 -8.62 9.65 -10.40
N ASP A 147 -9.59 10.25 -9.72
CA ASP A 147 -10.80 9.52 -9.35
C ASP A 147 -11.79 9.42 -10.52
N GLU A 148 -12.91 8.71 -10.31
CA GLU A 148 -13.97 8.49 -11.31
C GLU A 148 -14.56 9.79 -11.90
N ARG A 149 -14.36 10.92 -11.21
CA ARG A 149 -14.81 12.25 -11.64
C ARG A 149 -13.70 13.08 -12.26
N GLY A 150 -12.48 12.51 -12.41
CA GLY A 150 -11.31 13.21 -12.91
C GLY A 150 -10.62 14.12 -11.88
N PHE A 151 -11.00 14.08 -10.58
CA PHE A 151 -10.33 14.86 -9.55
C PHE A 151 -9.01 14.20 -9.12
N PRO A 152 -7.93 15.00 -8.97
CA PRO A 152 -6.64 14.49 -8.56
C PRO A 152 -6.66 13.99 -7.11
N ALA A 153 -5.96 12.89 -6.87
CA ALA A 153 -5.67 12.38 -5.54
C ALA A 153 -4.18 12.01 -5.44
N PRO A 154 -3.45 12.57 -4.48
CA PRO A 154 -2.06 12.21 -4.27
C PRO A 154 -1.99 10.79 -3.70
N MET A 155 -1.11 9.97 -4.26
CA MET A 155 -0.91 8.60 -3.82
C MET A 155 0.58 8.34 -3.60
N ARG A 156 0.92 7.95 -2.38
CA ARG A 156 2.26 7.53 -1.99
C ARG A 156 2.31 6.03 -1.84
N CYS A 157 3.19 5.37 -2.57
CA CYS A 157 3.37 3.92 -2.59
C CYS A 157 4.84 3.53 -2.41
N ALA A 158 5.10 2.25 -2.21
CA ALA A 158 6.44 1.70 -2.34
C ALA A 158 6.87 1.63 -3.82
N ASP A 159 8.17 1.58 -4.07
CA ASP A 159 8.74 1.25 -5.40
C ASP A 159 8.03 0.00 -5.97
N PRO A 160 7.55 0.02 -7.23
CA PRO A 160 6.76 -1.05 -7.81
C PRO A 160 7.49 -2.40 -7.83
N ARG A 161 8.82 -2.43 -7.88
CA ARG A 161 9.61 -3.68 -7.80
C ARG A 161 9.47 -4.33 -6.43
N TYR A 162 9.57 -3.55 -5.35
CA TYR A 162 9.39 -4.06 -3.98
C TYR A 162 7.97 -4.57 -3.75
N TRP A 163 6.97 -3.84 -4.26
CA TRP A 163 5.58 -4.27 -4.20
C TRP A 163 5.38 -5.61 -4.96
N THR A 164 5.95 -5.71 -6.16
CA THR A 164 5.87 -6.93 -6.99
C THR A 164 6.48 -8.14 -6.27
N VAL A 165 7.68 -7.99 -5.75
CA VAL A 165 8.36 -9.08 -5.02
C VAL A 165 7.62 -9.44 -3.74
N HIS A 166 7.06 -8.44 -3.04
CA HIS A 166 6.21 -8.69 -1.87
C HIS A 166 4.94 -9.49 -2.23
N LYS A 167 4.31 -9.20 -3.37
CA LYS A 167 3.17 -9.97 -3.88
C LYS A 167 3.55 -11.41 -4.24
N LEU A 168 4.70 -11.62 -4.88
CA LEU A 168 5.25 -12.96 -5.12
C LEU A 168 5.42 -13.71 -3.79
N TRP A 169 6.03 -13.08 -2.81
CA TRP A 169 6.22 -13.67 -1.49
C TRP A 169 4.88 -14.00 -0.81
N LEU A 170 3.89 -13.12 -0.84
CA LEU A 170 2.56 -13.38 -0.30
C LEU A 170 1.91 -14.60 -0.96
N SER A 171 2.09 -14.77 -2.27
CA SER A 171 1.52 -15.91 -3.01
C SER A 171 2.08 -17.28 -2.57
N THR A 172 3.25 -17.30 -1.92
CA THR A 172 3.88 -18.54 -1.42
C THR A 172 3.56 -18.83 0.05
N ARG A 173 2.94 -17.89 0.79
CA ARG A 173 2.71 -18.07 2.24
C ARG A 173 1.63 -19.10 2.52
N GLU A 174 1.91 -20.06 3.38
CA GLU A 174 0.95 -21.12 3.76
C GLU A 174 -0.30 -20.56 4.44
N THR A 175 -0.11 -19.53 5.28
CA THR A 175 -1.17 -18.87 6.03
C THR A 175 -2.08 -17.97 5.18
N ARG A 176 -1.73 -17.73 3.91
CA ARG A 176 -2.51 -16.91 2.99
C ARG A 176 -3.67 -17.70 2.39
N GLU A 177 -4.86 -17.12 2.36
CA GLU A 177 -6.05 -17.72 1.73
C GLU A 177 -5.77 -18.10 0.27
N PRO A 178 -6.20 -19.29 -0.22
CA PRO A 178 -5.90 -19.77 -1.57
C PRO A 178 -6.27 -18.79 -2.68
N GLN A 179 -7.44 -18.16 -2.60
CA GLN A 179 -7.91 -17.19 -3.59
C GLN A 179 -7.02 -15.93 -3.61
N LYS A 180 -6.58 -15.48 -2.44
CA LYS A 180 -5.65 -14.35 -2.32
C LYS A 180 -4.25 -14.69 -2.84
N LYS A 181 -3.79 -15.94 -2.67
CA LYS A 181 -2.52 -16.40 -3.27
C LYS A 181 -2.55 -16.29 -4.79
N ILE A 182 -3.61 -16.79 -5.41
CA ILE A 182 -3.79 -16.74 -6.87
C ILE A 182 -3.78 -15.28 -7.35
N ARG A 183 -4.55 -14.43 -6.69
CA ARG A 183 -4.62 -13.00 -7.03
C ARG A 183 -3.28 -12.29 -6.83
N ASP A 184 -2.59 -12.54 -5.72
CA ASP A 184 -1.29 -11.94 -5.44
C ASP A 184 -0.28 -12.35 -6.53
N ARG A 185 -0.29 -13.62 -6.96
CA ARG A 185 0.55 -14.09 -8.06
C ARG A 185 0.21 -13.42 -9.39
N GLN A 186 -1.06 -13.36 -9.76
CA GLN A 186 -1.50 -12.72 -11.01
C GLN A 186 -1.12 -11.23 -11.03
N GLN A 187 -1.32 -10.52 -9.94
CA GLN A 187 -0.93 -9.11 -9.81
C GLN A 187 0.58 -8.93 -9.95
N ALA A 188 1.38 -9.83 -9.37
CA ALA A 188 2.83 -9.79 -9.50
C ALA A 188 3.28 -10.04 -10.94
N ASP A 189 2.69 -11.02 -11.63
CA ASP A 189 3.01 -11.35 -13.02
C ASP A 189 2.69 -10.17 -13.97
N VAL A 190 1.54 -9.52 -13.78
CA VAL A 190 1.15 -8.31 -14.52
C VAL A 190 2.15 -7.17 -14.29
N MET A 191 2.58 -6.98 -13.04
CA MET A 191 3.55 -5.94 -12.69
C MET A 191 4.95 -6.25 -13.22
N MET A 192 5.38 -7.50 -13.21
CA MET A 192 6.67 -7.90 -13.82
C MET A 192 6.70 -7.54 -15.31
N LYS A 193 5.60 -7.84 -16.02
CA LYS A 193 5.46 -7.46 -17.42
C LYS A 193 5.48 -5.94 -17.61
N LEU A 194 4.70 -5.19 -16.82
CA LEU A 194 4.67 -3.73 -16.88
C LEU A 194 6.05 -3.12 -16.68
N LEU A 195 6.78 -3.59 -15.67
CA LEU A 195 8.12 -3.10 -15.35
C LEU A 195 9.10 -3.34 -16.51
N GLY A 196 9.06 -4.52 -17.10
CA GLY A 196 9.89 -4.84 -18.27
C GLY A 196 9.56 -4.01 -19.51
N ASP A 197 8.27 -3.82 -19.79
CA ASP A 197 7.81 -3.20 -21.03
C ASP A 197 7.77 -1.66 -20.96
N LYS A 198 7.43 -1.09 -19.81
CA LYS A 198 7.11 0.33 -19.67
C LYS A 198 8.00 1.12 -18.71
N LEU A 199 8.71 0.44 -17.82
CA LEU A 199 9.56 1.07 -16.82
C LEU A 199 10.99 0.50 -16.84
N PRO A 200 11.69 0.56 -17.99
CA PRO A 200 13.03 -0.04 -18.13
C PRO A 200 14.09 0.57 -17.21
N GLN A 201 13.84 1.76 -16.66
CA GLN A 201 14.68 2.39 -15.63
C GLN A 201 14.57 1.72 -14.26
N LEU A 202 13.62 0.81 -14.07
CA LEU A 202 13.40 0.04 -12.84
C LEU A 202 13.57 -1.47 -13.11
N PRO A 203 14.77 -1.94 -13.51
CA PRO A 203 14.98 -3.33 -13.87
C PRO A 203 14.99 -4.24 -12.63
N PHE A 204 14.62 -5.50 -12.83
CA PHE A 204 14.89 -6.58 -11.88
C PHE A 204 16.29 -7.16 -12.16
N ASP A 205 17.32 -6.36 -11.93
CA ASP A 205 18.71 -6.76 -12.14
C ASP A 205 19.38 -7.29 -10.85
N GLU A 206 20.61 -7.73 -10.98
CA GLU A 206 21.40 -8.24 -9.85
C GLU A 206 21.64 -7.16 -8.78
N ARG A 207 21.74 -5.88 -9.18
CA ARG A 207 21.88 -4.76 -8.23
C ARG A 207 20.63 -4.64 -7.37
N PHE A 208 19.45 -4.68 -7.98
CA PHE A 208 18.19 -4.66 -7.25
C PHE A 208 18.07 -5.89 -6.34
N ARG A 209 18.38 -7.09 -6.83
CA ARG A 209 18.32 -8.34 -6.05
C ARG A 209 19.18 -8.27 -4.79
N ARG A 210 20.37 -7.68 -4.86
CA ARG A 210 21.27 -7.52 -3.71
C ARG A 210 20.74 -6.55 -2.63
N MET A 211 19.85 -5.63 -3.00
CA MET A 211 19.21 -4.72 -2.03
C MET A 211 18.07 -5.36 -1.26
N LEU A 212 17.57 -6.48 -1.73
CA LEU A 212 16.46 -7.19 -1.11
C LEU A 212 16.95 -8.05 0.08
N PRO A 213 16.10 -8.19 1.13
CA PRO A 213 16.29 -9.26 2.11
C PRO A 213 16.34 -10.63 1.41
N ARG A 214 17.11 -11.55 1.97
CA ARG A 214 17.33 -12.90 1.37
C ARG A 214 16.01 -13.60 1.01
N GLU A 215 15.01 -13.47 1.85
CA GLU A 215 13.70 -14.09 1.66
C GLU A 215 13.01 -13.56 0.40
N LEU A 216 13.05 -12.26 0.15
CA LEU A 216 12.51 -11.66 -1.06
C LEU A 216 13.39 -11.90 -2.30
N ALA A 217 14.71 -11.88 -2.13
CA ALA A 217 15.63 -12.13 -3.25
C ALA A 217 15.40 -13.50 -3.90
N ARG A 218 15.04 -14.52 -3.11
CA ARG A 218 14.68 -15.87 -3.60
C ARG A 218 13.46 -15.88 -4.52
N MET A 219 12.55 -14.90 -4.39
CA MET A 219 11.37 -14.79 -5.25
C MET A 219 11.71 -14.41 -6.70
N LEU A 220 12.93 -13.92 -6.93
CA LEU A 220 13.45 -13.53 -8.24
C LEU A 220 14.44 -14.57 -8.82
N GLU A 221 14.41 -15.82 -8.39
CA GLU A 221 15.27 -16.87 -8.90
C GLU A 221 14.47 -17.87 -9.78
N PRO A 222 14.84 -18.05 -11.09
CA PRO A 222 15.83 -17.27 -11.86
C PRO A 222 15.41 -15.81 -12.10
N LEU A 223 16.39 -14.91 -12.27
CA LEU A 223 16.09 -13.51 -12.61
C LEU A 223 15.23 -13.45 -13.88
N PRO A 224 14.20 -12.60 -13.91
CA PRO A 224 13.40 -12.40 -15.10
C PRO A 224 14.30 -11.99 -16.27
N THR A 225 14.21 -12.71 -17.38
CA THR A 225 14.94 -12.37 -18.58
C THR A 225 14.41 -11.05 -19.11
N ALA A 226 15.28 -10.04 -19.27
CA ALA A 226 14.90 -8.78 -19.90
C ALA A 226 14.53 -9.09 -21.36
N THR A 227 13.25 -9.12 -21.66
CA THR A 227 12.75 -9.22 -23.03
C THR A 227 13.05 -7.87 -23.69
N ARG A 228 14.22 -7.73 -24.32
CA ARG A 228 14.46 -6.62 -25.24
C ARG A 228 13.60 -6.86 -26.48
N THR A 229 12.39 -6.36 -26.47
CA THR A 229 11.67 -6.11 -27.72
C THR A 229 12.33 -4.91 -28.37
N HIS A 230 13.25 -5.16 -29.32
CA HIS A 230 13.64 -4.13 -30.24
C HIS A 230 12.39 -3.72 -31.02
N PRO A 231 12.04 -2.43 -31.07
CA PRO A 231 11.04 -1.99 -32.02
C PRO A 231 11.66 -2.24 -33.41
N SER A 232 11.05 -3.15 -34.16
CA SER A 232 11.27 -3.21 -35.60
C SER A 232 10.65 -1.96 -36.19
N TRP A 233 11.51 -1.07 -36.67
CA TRP A 233 11.16 0.08 -37.53
C TRP A 233 10.69 -0.41 -38.89
#